data_5897329598909a2738961745f91a9eb3
#
_entry.id   5897329598909a2738961745f91a9eb3
#
_cell.length_a   1.000
_cell.length_b   1.000
_cell.length_c   1.000
_cell.angle_alpha   90.00
_cell.angle_beta   90.00
_cell.angle_gamma   90.00
#
_symmetry.space_group_name_H-M   'P 1'
#
loop_
_entity.id
_entity.type
_entity.pdbx_description
1 polymer ?
#
loop_
_entity_poly.entity_id
_entity_poly.type
_entity_poly.pdbx_seq_one_letter_code
_entity_poly.pdbx_strand_id
1 'polypeptide(L)'
;SSALGMHILYYAPRDVRIDDPSTAGPEQAERVESVEALLARADVVSLHCPSTPETRHLINAERLAMMKPTSYLINTARGDIVDEYALTFALREGQIAGAGLDVFEWEPTVVAELREMEKAVLLPHMGSGTIETRTAMGMRALANIDAFVAGQRPPDLVEF
;
A
#
# COMPACT_ATOMS: atom_id res chain seq x y z
N SER A 1 10.64 -6.31 -8.49
CA SER A 1 10.12 -5.77 -9.75
C SER A 1 11.21 -5.62 -10.80
N SER A 2 12.35 -4.95 -10.54
CA SER A 2 13.45 -4.84 -11.51
C SER A 2 14.03 -6.18 -11.94
N ALA A 3 14.15 -7.14 -11.01
CA ALA A 3 14.57 -8.52 -11.32
C ALA A 3 13.62 -9.26 -12.28
N LEU A 4 12.40 -8.76 -12.45
CA LEU A 4 11.41 -9.27 -13.40
C LEU A 4 11.35 -8.44 -14.70
N GLY A 5 12.30 -7.52 -14.92
CA GLY A 5 12.35 -6.66 -16.10
C GLY A 5 11.31 -5.52 -16.10
N MET A 6 10.71 -5.21 -14.96
CA MET A 6 9.74 -4.11 -14.84
C MET A 6 10.46 -2.77 -14.74
N HIS A 7 9.97 -1.76 -15.46
CA HIS A 7 10.35 -0.37 -15.25
C HIS A 7 9.62 0.19 -14.03
N ILE A 8 10.35 0.77 -13.08
CA ILE A 8 9.80 1.27 -11.83
C ILE A 8 9.56 2.77 -11.94
N LEU A 9 8.30 3.19 -11.75
CA LEU A 9 7.91 4.57 -11.53
C LEU A 9 7.60 4.77 -10.06
N TYR A 10 7.97 5.91 -9.47
CA TYR A 10 7.56 6.24 -8.13
C TYR A 10 7.17 7.71 -7.98
N TYR A 11 6.23 7.96 -7.08
CA TYR A 11 5.90 9.29 -6.58
C TYR A 11 6.05 9.30 -5.06
N ALA A 12 6.70 10.32 -4.55
CA ALA A 12 6.78 10.61 -3.12
C ALA A 12 6.72 12.13 -2.90
N PRO A 13 5.98 12.64 -1.89
CA PRO A 13 5.85 14.08 -1.62
C PRO A 13 7.16 14.72 -1.15
N ARG A 14 8.11 13.92 -0.68
CA ARG A 14 9.47 14.34 -0.27
C ARG A 14 10.50 13.58 -1.08
N ASP A 15 11.71 14.13 -1.17
CA ASP A 15 12.84 13.40 -1.77
C ASP A 15 13.14 12.15 -0.93
N VAL A 16 12.93 11.00 -1.54
CA VAL A 16 13.31 9.71 -0.95
C VAL A 16 14.72 9.41 -1.41
N ARG A 17 15.68 9.35 -0.48
CA ARG A 17 16.98 8.78 -0.76
C ARG A 17 16.83 7.27 -0.81
N ILE A 18 17.04 6.68 -1.97
CA ILE A 18 17.13 5.24 -2.16
C ILE A 18 18.62 4.89 -1.93
N ASP A 19 19.05 4.94 -0.66
CA ASP A 19 20.46 4.73 -0.28
C ASP A 19 20.78 3.26 0.01
N ASP A 20 19.85 2.35 -0.20
CA ASP A 20 20.08 0.91 0.04
C ASP A 20 20.65 0.26 -1.24
N PRO A 21 21.94 -0.14 -1.23
CA PRO A 21 22.55 -0.83 -2.36
C PRO A 21 21.95 -2.22 -2.65
N SER A 22 21.14 -2.77 -1.75
CA SER A 22 20.40 -4.02 -1.97
C SER A 22 19.07 -3.80 -2.70
N THR A 23 18.57 -2.58 -2.73
CA THR A 23 17.47 -2.18 -3.59
C THR A 23 18.01 -1.84 -4.98
N ALA A 24 17.22 -2.09 -6.03
CA ALA A 24 17.56 -1.64 -7.37
C ALA A 24 17.98 -0.17 -7.30
N GLY A 25 19.22 0.12 -7.65
CA GLY A 25 19.81 1.46 -7.49
C GLY A 25 18.96 2.54 -8.16
N PRO A 26 19.14 3.81 -7.79
CA PRO A 26 18.35 4.94 -8.30
C PRO A 26 18.35 5.06 -9.84
N GLU A 27 19.28 4.39 -10.50
CA GLU A 27 19.36 4.31 -11.97
C GLU A 27 18.21 3.49 -12.61
N GLN A 28 17.42 2.74 -11.81
CA GLN A 28 16.35 1.86 -12.30
C GLN A 28 14.94 2.34 -11.93
N ALA A 29 14.79 3.42 -11.13
CA ALA A 29 13.49 3.95 -10.73
C ALA A 29 13.36 5.42 -11.20
N GLU A 30 12.32 5.69 -11.98
CA GLU A 30 11.98 7.03 -12.45
C GLU A 30 11.04 7.72 -11.47
N ARG A 31 11.43 8.90 -10.97
CA ARG A 31 10.51 9.75 -10.20
C ARG A 31 9.58 10.50 -11.16
N VAL A 32 8.29 10.44 -10.89
CA VAL A 32 7.29 11.24 -11.61
C VAL A 32 6.83 12.43 -10.78
N GLU A 33 6.30 13.45 -11.45
CA GLU A 33 5.94 14.74 -10.86
C GLU A 33 4.66 14.71 -10.01
N SER A 34 3.76 13.75 -10.27
CA SER A 34 2.47 13.66 -9.58
C SER A 34 1.93 12.24 -9.53
N VAL A 35 0.93 12.02 -8.66
CA VAL A 35 0.18 10.76 -8.59
C VAL A 35 -0.53 10.52 -9.92
N GLU A 36 -1.11 11.54 -10.53
CA GLU A 36 -1.84 11.49 -11.80
C GLU A 36 -0.93 11.03 -12.94
N ALA A 37 0.30 11.57 -13.01
CA ALA A 37 1.30 11.17 -14.00
C ALA A 37 1.72 9.71 -13.82
N LEU A 38 1.79 9.21 -12.57
CA LEU A 38 2.05 7.81 -12.28
C LEU A 38 0.90 6.91 -12.75
N LEU A 39 -0.33 7.26 -12.38
CA LEU A 39 -1.53 6.46 -12.69
C LEU A 39 -1.73 6.30 -14.20
N ALA A 40 -1.52 7.36 -14.97
CA ALA A 40 -1.68 7.33 -16.43
C ALA A 40 -0.67 6.42 -17.14
N ARG A 41 0.50 6.18 -16.52
CA ARG A 41 1.62 5.45 -17.14
C ARG A 41 1.78 4.03 -16.62
N ALA A 42 1.41 3.78 -15.37
CA ALA A 42 1.64 2.50 -14.71
C ALA A 42 0.74 1.36 -15.26
N ASP A 43 1.30 0.17 -15.33
CA ASP A 43 0.55 -1.07 -15.59
C ASP A 43 0.18 -1.77 -14.28
N VAL A 44 0.97 -1.55 -13.21
CA VAL A 44 0.67 -1.99 -11.85
C VAL A 44 0.92 -0.82 -10.91
N VAL A 45 -0.10 -0.41 -10.16
CA VAL A 45 -0.01 0.63 -9.13
C VAL A 45 0.00 -0.04 -7.77
N SER A 46 1.04 0.21 -6.97
CA SER A 46 1.17 -0.33 -5.61
C SER A 46 1.26 0.80 -4.59
N LEU A 47 0.40 0.74 -3.56
CA LEU A 47 0.30 1.77 -2.52
C LEU A 47 1.18 1.42 -1.33
N HIS A 48 2.02 2.38 -0.89
CA HIS A 48 2.95 2.24 0.23
C HIS A 48 2.97 3.44 1.17
N CYS A 49 2.02 4.38 0.99
CA CYS A 49 1.90 5.55 1.86
C CYS A 49 1.16 5.22 3.16
N PRO A 50 1.42 5.97 4.27
CA PRO A 50 0.60 5.85 5.47
C PRO A 50 -0.81 6.40 5.24
N SER A 51 -1.78 5.97 6.07
CA SER A 51 -3.08 6.61 6.17
C SER A 51 -2.94 7.92 6.95
N THR A 52 -3.27 9.03 6.31
CA THR A 52 -3.32 10.38 6.87
C THR A 52 -4.53 11.12 6.28
N PRO A 53 -4.94 12.27 6.83
CA PRO A 53 -6.00 13.07 6.20
C PRO A 53 -5.74 13.38 4.73
N GLU A 54 -4.48 13.57 4.32
CA GLU A 54 -4.09 13.90 2.95
C GLU A 54 -4.07 12.68 2.01
N THR A 55 -3.90 11.47 2.56
CA THR A 55 -3.89 10.22 1.78
C THR A 55 -5.20 9.45 1.84
N ARG A 56 -6.15 9.89 2.67
CA ARG A 56 -7.49 9.32 2.68
C ARG A 56 -8.14 9.50 1.31
N HIS A 57 -8.66 8.38 0.76
CA HIS A 57 -9.21 8.32 -0.60
C HIS A 57 -8.27 8.92 -1.65
N LEU A 58 -6.96 8.73 -1.45
CA LEU A 58 -5.96 9.10 -2.45
C LEU A 58 -6.30 8.50 -3.81
N ILE A 59 -6.79 7.27 -3.81
CA ILE A 59 -7.33 6.59 -4.99
C ILE A 59 -8.85 6.64 -4.92
N ASN A 60 -9.41 7.67 -5.54
CA ASN A 60 -10.84 7.93 -5.69
C ASN A 60 -11.31 7.63 -7.11
N ALA A 61 -12.60 7.86 -7.40
CA ALA A 61 -13.19 7.61 -8.71
C ALA A 61 -12.48 8.35 -9.85
N GLU A 62 -12.09 9.60 -9.62
CA GLU A 62 -11.41 10.44 -10.60
C GLU A 62 -10.02 9.87 -10.97
N ARG A 63 -9.25 9.46 -9.96
CA ARG A 63 -7.92 8.85 -10.15
C ARG A 63 -7.99 7.44 -10.71
N LEU A 64 -8.99 6.65 -10.35
CA LEU A 64 -9.23 5.34 -10.98
C LEU A 64 -9.51 5.49 -12.48
N ALA A 65 -10.26 6.51 -12.88
CA ALA A 65 -10.52 6.79 -14.30
C ALA A 65 -9.27 7.24 -15.10
N MET A 66 -8.19 7.66 -14.42
CA MET A 66 -6.91 8.02 -15.05
C MET A 66 -6.02 6.78 -15.29
N MET A 67 -6.32 5.66 -14.65
CA MET A 67 -5.55 4.42 -14.81
C MET A 67 -5.82 3.78 -16.18
N LYS A 68 -4.88 2.97 -16.65
CA LYS A 68 -5.08 2.20 -17.87
C LYS A 68 -6.15 1.13 -17.67
N PRO A 69 -7.00 0.85 -18.66
CA PRO A 69 -7.99 -0.26 -18.57
C PRO A 69 -7.34 -1.64 -18.38
N THR A 70 -6.06 -1.78 -18.68
CA THR A 70 -5.28 -3.01 -18.51
C THR A 70 -4.49 -3.04 -17.19
N SER A 71 -4.57 -2.00 -16.38
CA SER A 71 -3.76 -1.90 -15.16
C SER A 71 -4.39 -2.58 -13.96
N TYR A 72 -3.54 -2.83 -12.95
CA TYR A 72 -3.91 -3.44 -11.67
C TYR A 72 -3.59 -2.49 -10.53
N LEU A 73 -4.49 -2.43 -9.52
CA LEU A 73 -4.27 -1.71 -8.27
C LEU A 73 -3.94 -2.69 -7.15
N ILE A 74 -2.85 -2.46 -6.43
CA ILE A 74 -2.42 -3.26 -5.28
C ILE A 74 -2.41 -2.39 -4.03
N ASN A 75 -3.16 -2.80 -3.00
CA ASN A 75 -3.16 -2.13 -1.71
C ASN A 75 -2.82 -3.10 -0.57
N THR A 76 -1.62 -2.96 -0.04
CA THR A 76 -1.13 -3.65 1.16
C THR A 76 -0.74 -2.65 2.25
N ALA A 77 -1.13 -1.38 2.10
CA ALA A 77 -0.81 -0.30 3.03
C ALA A 77 -1.93 -0.11 4.06
N ARG A 78 -2.98 0.66 3.73
CA ARG A 78 -4.18 0.87 4.56
C ARG A 78 -5.40 1.01 3.67
N GLY A 79 -6.54 0.51 4.13
CA GLY A 79 -7.77 0.43 3.33
C GLY A 79 -8.33 1.77 2.91
N ASP A 80 -8.37 2.73 3.82
CA ASP A 80 -8.93 4.06 3.62
C ASP A 80 -8.15 4.96 2.64
N ILE A 81 -6.99 4.51 2.15
CA ILE A 81 -6.27 5.17 1.06
C ILE A 81 -7.04 5.04 -0.27
N VAL A 82 -7.86 4.00 -0.39
CA VAL A 82 -8.71 3.73 -1.55
C VAL A 82 -10.16 3.94 -1.16
N ASP A 83 -10.91 4.68 -1.97
CA ASP A 83 -12.37 4.68 -1.91
C ASP A 83 -12.87 3.32 -2.42
N GLU A 84 -13.29 2.47 -1.50
CA GLU A 84 -13.65 1.08 -1.80
C GLU A 84 -14.91 0.96 -2.68
N TYR A 85 -15.86 1.92 -2.56
CA TYR A 85 -17.02 1.97 -3.45
C TYR A 85 -16.64 2.41 -4.86
N ALA A 86 -15.76 3.41 -4.99
CA ALA A 86 -15.26 3.85 -6.28
C ALA A 86 -14.47 2.74 -6.97
N LEU A 87 -13.63 2.00 -6.22
CA LEU A 87 -12.89 0.85 -6.74
C LEU A 87 -13.85 -0.25 -7.22
N THR A 88 -14.88 -0.58 -6.43
CA THR A 88 -15.89 -1.57 -6.79
C THR A 88 -16.57 -1.18 -8.12
N PHE A 89 -16.95 0.07 -8.26
CA PHE A 89 -17.52 0.61 -9.50
C PHE A 89 -16.53 0.49 -10.67
N ALA A 90 -15.28 0.92 -10.49
CA ALA A 90 -14.25 0.89 -11.52
C ALA A 90 -13.96 -0.53 -12.04
N LEU A 91 -13.93 -1.52 -11.14
CA LEU A 91 -13.76 -2.94 -11.50
C LEU A 91 -14.96 -3.48 -12.27
N ARG A 92 -16.19 -3.15 -11.84
CA ARG A 92 -17.42 -3.57 -12.52
C ARG A 92 -17.48 -3.03 -13.94
N GLU A 93 -17.22 -1.75 -14.12
CA GLU A 93 -17.25 -1.07 -15.41
C GLU A 93 -16.01 -1.36 -16.28
N GLY A 94 -15.03 -2.11 -15.77
CA GLY A 94 -13.80 -2.44 -16.52
C GLY A 94 -12.89 -1.24 -16.75
N GLN A 95 -12.95 -0.23 -15.89
CA GLN A 95 -12.03 0.93 -15.95
C GLN A 95 -10.60 0.53 -15.64
N ILE A 96 -10.41 -0.53 -14.81
CA ILE A 96 -9.13 -1.19 -14.55
C ILE A 96 -9.30 -2.71 -14.68
N ALA A 97 -8.21 -3.44 -14.90
CA ALA A 97 -8.24 -4.87 -15.13
C ALA A 97 -8.49 -5.69 -13.86
N GLY A 98 -7.99 -5.23 -12.71
CA GLY A 98 -8.16 -5.94 -11.45
C GLY A 98 -7.55 -5.21 -10.26
N ALA A 99 -7.76 -5.78 -9.06
CA ALA A 99 -7.17 -5.28 -7.82
C ALA A 99 -6.73 -6.42 -6.90
N GLY A 100 -5.63 -6.19 -6.15
CA GLY A 100 -5.18 -7.04 -5.05
C GLY A 100 -5.16 -6.25 -3.74
N LEU A 101 -5.95 -6.69 -2.76
CA LEU A 101 -6.16 -5.96 -1.51
C LEU A 101 -5.87 -6.87 -0.32
N ASP A 102 -4.98 -6.44 0.59
CA ASP A 102 -4.78 -7.07 1.91
C ASP A 102 -5.42 -6.24 3.03
N VAL A 103 -5.93 -5.05 2.71
CA VAL A 103 -6.52 -4.09 3.65
C VAL A 103 -7.79 -3.46 3.07
N PHE A 104 -8.75 -3.11 3.97
CA PHE A 104 -10.06 -2.59 3.59
C PHE A 104 -10.44 -1.36 4.43
N GLU A 105 -11.28 -0.48 3.87
CA GLU A 105 -11.65 0.77 4.53
C GLU A 105 -12.41 0.54 5.86
N TRP A 106 -13.19 -0.51 5.93
CA TRP A 106 -14.11 -0.79 7.05
C TRP A 106 -13.83 -2.12 7.75
N GLU A 107 -12.56 -2.52 7.86
CA GLU A 107 -12.19 -3.80 8.49
C GLU A 107 -12.94 -4.07 9.81
N PRO A 108 -13.47 -5.29 10.02
CA PRO A 108 -13.35 -6.48 9.18
C PRO A 108 -14.39 -6.57 8.06
N THR A 109 -15.20 -5.53 7.84
CA THR A 109 -16.21 -5.48 6.78
C THR A 109 -15.59 -5.12 5.45
N VAL A 110 -15.99 -5.82 4.40
CA VAL A 110 -15.60 -5.57 3.01
C VAL A 110 -16.88 -5.34 2.20
N VAL A 111 -16.87 -4.43 1.24
CA VAL A 111 -18.01 -4.23 0.33
C VAL A 111 -18.45 -5.56 -0.27
N ALA A 112 -19.72 -5.90 -0.13
CA ALA A 112 -20.23 -7.23 -0.49
C ALA A 112 -19.99 -7.55 -1.97
N GLU A 113 -20.25 -6.59 -2.85
CA GLU A 113 -20.06 -6.73 -4.29
C GLU A 113 -18.58 -7.01 -4.64
N LEU A 114 -17.62 -6.35 -3.95
CA LEU A 114 -16.19 -6.55 -4.17
C LEU A 114 -15.74 -8.00 -3.88
N ARG A 115 -16.37 -8.67 -2.89
CA ARG A 115 -16.07 -10.06 -2.53
C ARG A 115 -16.50 -11.07 -3.58
N GLU A 116 -17.42 -10.70 -4.46
CA GLU A 116 -17.97 -11.57 -5.51
C GLU A 116 -17.27 -11.36 -6.86
N MET A 117 -16.35 -10.38 -6.94
CA MET A 117 -15.66 -10.05 -8.19
C MET A 117 -14.45 -10.95 -8.44
N GLU A 118 -14.44 -11.68 -9.55
CA GLU A 118 -13.29 -12.49 -10.01
C GLU A 118 -12.03 -11.63 -10.29
N LYS A 119 -12.21 -10.34 -10.55
CA LYS A 119 -11.12 -9.37 -10.80
C LYS A 119 -10.46 -8.86 -9.52
N ALA A 120 -10.98 -9.21 -8.33
CA ALA A 120 -10.48 -8.79 -7.04
C ALA A 120 -9.86 -9.97 -6.28
N VAL A 121 -8.57 -9.88 -5.95
CA VAL A 121 -7.90 -10.81 -5.03
C VAL A 121 -7.92 -10.15 -3.64
N LEU A 122 -8.57 -10.79 -2.67
CA LEU A 122 -8.75 -10.26 -1.33
C LEU A 122 -8.07 -11.15 -0.30
N LEU A 123 -7.26 -10.57 0.57
CA LEU A 123 -6.59 -11.22 1.68
C LEU A 123 -7.03 -10.58 3.01
N PRO A 124 -7.09 -11.32 4.12
CA PRO A 124 -7.62 -10.82 5.38
C PRO A 124 -6.55 -10.15 6.27
N HIS A 125 -5.88 -9.11 5.75
CA HIS A 125 -4.84 -8.32 6.43
C HIS A 125 -3.70 -9.22 6.96
N MET A 126 -3.07 -9.96 6.05
CA MET A 126 -2.09 -11.00 6.37
C MET A 126 -0.62 -10.56 6.20
N GLY A 127 -0.32 -9.31 5.93
CA GLY A 127 1.04 -8.84 5.69
C GLY A 127 2.05 -9.21 6.79
N SER A 128 1.60 -9.38 8.05
CA SER A 128 2.40 -9.87 9.19
C SER A 128 1.96 -11.25 9.70
N GLY A 129 1.30 -12.07 8.87
CA GLY A 129 0.55 -13.27 9.28
C GLY A 129 1.39 -14.52 9.54
N THR A 130 2.73 -14.46 9.60
CA THR A 130 3.56 -15.62 9.93
C THR A 130 3.82 -15.74 11.43
N ILE A 131 4.10 -16.95 11.91
CA ILE A 131 4.44 -17.22 13.33
C ILE A 131 5.66 -16.41 13.73
N GLU A 132 6.70 -16.40 12.88
CA GLU A 132 7.96 -15.70 13.12
C GLU A 132 7.72 -14.20 13.29
N THR A 133 6.98 -13.56 12.36
CA THR A 133 6.69 -12.13 12.41
C THR A 133 5.84 -11.79 13.64
N ARG A 134 4.77 -12.55 13.92
CA ARG A 134 3.93 -12.34 15.11
C ARG A 134 4.70 -12.49 16.40
N THR A 135 5.58 -13.49 16.50
CA THR A 135 6.46 -13.67 17.65
C THR A 135 7.42 -12.49 17.79
N ALA A 136 8.07 -12.08 16.70
CA ALA A 136 9.00 -10.94 16.72
C ALA A 136 8.31 -9.63 17.16
N MET A 137 7.09 -9.37 16.68
CA MET A 137 6.28 -8.22 17.10
C MET A 137 5.98 -8.26 18.61
N GLY A 138 5.56 -9.43 19.13
CA GLY A 138 5.30 -9.62 20.56
C GLY A 138 6.55 -9.42 21.41
N MET A 139 7.68 -10.01 21.01
CA MET A 139 8.96 -9.82 21.69
C MET A 139 9.44 -8.37 21.67
N ARG A 140 9.19 -7.64 20.58
CA ARG A 140 9.51 -6.21 20.48
C ARG A 140 8.66 -5.37 21.45
N ALA A 141 7.37 -5.68 21.56
CA ALA A 141 6.48 -5.03 22.53
C ALA A 141 6.96 -5.27 23.98
N LEU A 142 7.33 -6.52 24.31
CA LEU A 142 7.88 -6.85 25.63
C LEU A 142 9.16 -6.08 25.92
N ALA A 143 10.09 -5.97 24.97
CA ALA A 143 11.33 -5.23 25.14
C ALA A 143 11.09 -3.74 25.47
N ASN A 144 10.05 -3.13 24.88
CA ASN A 144 9.66 -1.76 25.23
C ASN A 144 9.13 -1.64 26.66
N ILE A 145 8.31 -2.61 27.10
CA ILE A 145 7.76 -2.66 28.46
C ILE A 145 8.88 -2.88 29.47
N ASP A 146 9.77 -3.83 29.22
CA ASP A 146 10.91 -4.14 30.11
C ASP A 146 11.83 -2.92 30.29
N ALA A 147 12.15 -2.22 29.20
CA ALA A 147 12.94 -1.00 29.26
C ALA A 147 12.23 0.10 30.10
N PHE A 148 10.93 0.29 29.88
CA PHE A 148 10.14 1.26 30.65
C PHE A 148 10.11 0.94 32.15
N VAL A 149 9.86 -0.32 32.50
CA VAL A 149 9.82 -0.78 33.92
C VAL A 149 11.19 -0.63 34.58
N ALA A 150 12.28 -0.86 33.82
CA ALA A 150 13.65 -0.68 34.29
C ALA A 150 14.09 0.82 34.39
N GLY A 151 13.20 1.78 34.08
CA GLY A 151 13.52 3.21 34.04
C GLY A 151 14.46 3.60 32.90
N GLN A 152 14.54 2.75 31.87
CA GLN A 152 15.32 2.97 30.65
C GLN A 152 14.44 3.51 29.54
N ARG A 153 15.04 4.14 28.54
CA ARG A 153 14.31 4.59 27.34
C ARG A 153 13.85 3.38 26.52
N PRO A 154 12.54 3.24 26.23
CA PRO A 154 12.05 2.20 25.34
C PRO A 154 12.70 2.29 23.95
N PRO A 155 13.09 1.14 23.33
CA PRO A 155 13.78 1.13 22.05
C PRO A 155 12.98 1.72 20.88
N ASP A 156 11.63 1.70 20.97
CA ASP A 156 10.75 2.20 19.90
C ASP A 156 9.92 3.41 20.37
N LEU A 157 10.46 4.22 21.28
CA LEU A 157 9.78 5.42 21.76
C LEU A 157 9.51 6.38 20.57
N VAL A 158 8.24 6.68 20.34
CA VAL A 158 7.81 7.70 19.36
C VAL A 158 7.91 9.07 20.01
N GLU A 159 8.66 9.98 19.44
CA GLU A 159 8.73 11.39 19.81
C GLU A 159 7.75 12.18 18.92
N PHE A 160 6.91 13.01 19.55
CA PHE A 160 5.92 13.88 18.90
C PHE A 160 6.46 15.30 18.77
#